data_869eae18d3398d0ee6ecc203c4e3e1ab
#
_entry.id   869eae18d3398d0ee6ecc203c4e3e1ab
#
_cell.length_a   1.000
_cell.length_b   1.000
_cell.length_c   1.000
_cell.angle_alpha   90.00
_cell.angle_beta   90.00
_cell.angle_gamma   90.00
#
_symmetry.space_group_name_H-M   'P 1'
#
loop_
_entity.id
_entity.type
_entity.pdbx_description
1 polymer ?
#
loop_
_entity_poly.entity_id
_entity_poly.type
_entity_poly.pdbx_seq_one_letter_code
_entity_poly.pdbx_strand_id
1 'polypeptide(L)'
;VRDGNGKIVLVDNGTGNKHLKQLSYYNFFDLVDLKDELQRRDVACEDVTDVILTHLHFDHCGYTTQKEEQTGGKPLFKMAFPNAIHWVSRAQWENFLHPNALEADSYFIENMQAVYDSGKLRLIENDTNLCPGIDLRLFDGHTPGQIAPYITTPERTYVFAGDVIPLAASVSPLWISAYDTYPVVSYNEKMRMLEEAASEKQAVIYCHDAYTQCTTVKKVNDFFKADQKVSLFSIG
;
A
#
# COMPACT_ATOMS: atom_id res chain seq x y z
N VAL A 1 7.50 9.27 1.53
CA VAL A 1 7.80 10.39 0.60
C VAL A 1 7.80 11.68 1.41
N ARG A 2 8.78 12.55 1.21
CA ARG A 2 8.76 13.93 1.71
C ARG A 2 8.49 14.84 0.51
N ASP A 3 7.47 15.70 0.59
CA ASP A 3 7.32 16.76 -0.38
C ASP A 3 8.11 17.99 0.08
N GLY A 4 8.46 18.89 -0.85
CA GLY A 4 9.20 20.13 -0.53
C GLY A 4 8.46 21.12 0.37
N ASN A 5 7.20 20.84 0.75
CA ASN A 5 6.30 21.72 1.50
C ASN A 5 6.03 21.23 2.93
N GLY A 6 6.77 20.21 3.38
CA GLY A 6 6.69 19.69 4.76
C GLY A 6 5.71 18.53 4.96
N LYS A 7 5.09 18.00 3.89
CA LYS A 7 4.32 16.75 3.99
C LYS A 7 5.25 15.56 4.10
N ILE A 8 4.91 14.65 5.00
CA ILE A 8 5.51 13.32 5.10
C ILE A 8 4.39 12.30 4.84
N VAL A 9 4.46 11.70 3.65
CA VAL A 9 3.46 10.76 3.15
C VAL A 9 4.00 9.34 3.26
N LEU A 10 3.31 8.49 3.98
CA LEU A 10 3.59 7.07 4.10
C LEU A 10 2.65 6.30 3.15
N VAL A 11 3.17 5.30 2.45
CA VAL A 11 2.37 4.40 1.61
C VAL A 11 2.46 3.02 2.21
N ASP A 12 1.34 2.48 2.62
CA ASP A 12 1.17 1.27 3.41
C ASP A 12 2.04 1.24 4.68
N ASN A 13 1.78 0.32 5.57
CA ASN A 13 2.50 0.27 6.84
C ASN A 13 2.75 -1.15 7.36
N GLY A 14 2.52 -2.16 6.51
CA GLY A 14 2.85 -3.54 6.81
C GLY A 14 1.90 -4.22 7.80
N THR A 15 2.24 -5.44 8.18
CA THR A 15 1.43 -6.32 9.04
C THR A 15 1.31 -5.82 10.48
N GLY A 16 2.31 -5.08 10.96
CA GLY A 16 2.41 -4.79 12.39
C GLY A 16 2.60 -6.07 13.22
N ASN A 17 2.37 -5.98 14.51
CA ASN A 17 2.63 -7.08 15.45
C ASN A 17 1.41 -7.53 16.28
N LYS A 18 0.28 -6.82 16.18
CA LYS A 18 -0.86 -7.05 17.09
C LYS A 18 -1.68 -8.30 16.80
N HIS A 19 -1.63 -8.83 15.58
CA HIS A 19 -2.39 -9.99 15.12
C HIS A 19 -1.52 -11.23 14.85
N LEU A 20 -0.25 -11.25 15.24
CA LEU A 20 0.68 -12.36 14.94
C LEU A 20 0.20 -13.72 15.39
N LYS A 21 -0.56 -13.78 16.50
CA LYS A 21 -1.13 -15.05 16.97
C LYS A 21 -2.20 -15.57 16.02
N GLN A 22 -3.09 -14.72 15.53
CA GLN A 22 -4.11 -15.08 14.54
C GLN A 22 -3.47 -15.43 13.19
N LEU A 23 -2.40 -14.74 12.84
CA LEU A 23 -1.65 -14.89 11.60
C LEU A 23 -0.51 -15.90 11.67
N SER A 24 -0.47 -16.74 12.73
CA SER A 24 0.62 -17.71 12.96
C SER A 24 0.83 -18.69 11.80
N TYR A 25 -0.20 -18.93 10.99
CA TYR A 25 -0.11 -19.76 9.78
C TYR A 25 0.94 -19.26 8.78
N TYR A 26 1.13 -17.93 8.69
CA TYR A 26 2.09 -17.33 7.75
C TYR A 26 3.54 -17.44 8.22
N ASN A 27 3.80 -17.83 9.49
CA ASN A 27 5.15 -17.96 10.04
C ASN A 27 6.03 -16.73 9.81
N PHE A 28 5.50 -15.54 10.05
CA PHE A 28 6.27 -14.30 9.95
C PHE A 28 7.51 -14.33 10.83
N PHE A 29 8.64 -13.91 10.30
CA PHE A 29 9.92 -13.77 10.99
C PHE A 29 10.58 -12.44 10.59
N ASP A 30 11.52 -11.97 11.41
CA ASP A 30 12.28 -10.74 11.19
C ASP A 30 11.41 -9.51 10.88
N LEU A 31 10.25 -9.41 11.54
CA LEU A 31 9.36 -8.29 11.39
C LEU A 31 10.05 -6.99 11.83
N VAL A 32 10.00 -6.01 10.96
CA VAL A 32 10.57 -4.68 11.20
C VAL A 32 9.56 -3.84 11.99
N ASP A 33 10.01 -3.16 13.04
CA ASP A 33 9.22 -2.13 13.68
C ASP A 33 9.29 -0.84 12.85
N LEU A 34 8.13 -0.43 12.33
CA LEU A 34 8.06 0.73 11.45
C LEU A 34 8.44 2.04 12.16
N LYS A 35 8.18 2.15 13.47
CA LYS A 35 8.60 3.30 14.26
C LYS A 35 10.14 3.43 14.26
N ASP A 36 10.85 2.32 14.47
CA ASP A 36 12.30 2.32 14.47
C ASP A 36 12.85 2.66 13.09
N GLU A 37 12.21 2.17 12.03
CA GLU A 37 12.61 2.49 10.64
C GLU A 37 12.37 3.96 10.28
N LEU A 38 11.30 4.56 10.75
CA LEU A 38 11.06 5.99 10.60
C LEU A 38 12.09 6.82 11.36
N GLN A 39 12.38 6.44 12.62
CA GLN A 39 13.38 7.12 13.44
C GLN A 39 14.79 7.09 12.83
N ARG A 40 15.18 5.99 12.16
CA ARG A 40 16.44 5.92 11.41
C ARG A 40 16.53 6.91 10.24
N ARG A 41 15.40 7.50 9.85
CA ARG A 41 15.26 8.50 8.80
C ARG A 41 14.88 9.89 9.35
N ASP A 42 15.10 10.08 10.65
CA ASP A 42 14.73 11.32 11.35
C ASP A 42 13.26 11.71 11.16
N VAL A 43 12.36 10.70 11.26
CA VAL A 43 10.90 10.89 11.21
C VAL A 43 10.29 10.27 12.45
N ALA A 44 9.56 11.05 13.24
CA ALA A 44 8.70 10.54 14.29
C ALA A 44 7.34 10.12 13.68
N CYS A 45 6.63 9.20 14.36
CA CYS A 45 5.28 8.83 13.93
C CYS A 45 4.33 10.03 13.90
N GLU A 46 4.55 10.99 14.78
CA GLU A 46 3.80 12.25 14.89
C GLU A 46 4.07 13.22 13.74
N ASP A 47 5.19 13.06 13.02
CA ASP A 47 5.55 13.90 11.88
C ASP A 47 4.85 13.46 10.59
N VAL A 48 4.34 12.23 10.55
CA VAL A 48 3.60 11.72 9.39
C VAL A 48 2.31 12.49 9.23
N THR A 49 2.13 13.12 8.07
CA THR A 49 0.97 13.96 7.77
C THR A 49 -0.13 13.23 7.04
N ASP A 50 0.24 12.27 6.22
CA ASP A 50 -0.68 11.50 5.39
C ASP A 50 -0.23 10.03 5.34
N VAL A 51 -1.17 9.10 5.45
CA VAL A 51 -0.97 7.67 5.23
C VAL A 51 -1.89 7.25 4.09
N ILE A 52 -1.33 6.80 3.00
CA ILE A 52 -2.07 6.19 1.89
C ILE A 52 -2.10 4.69 2.17
N LEU A 53 -3.27 4.12 2.38
CA LEU A 53 -3.45 2.69 2.45
C LEU A 53 -3.93 2.22 1.08
N THR A 54 -3.08 1.45 0.39
CA THR A 54 -3.44 0.95 -0.94
C THR A 54 -4.73 0.16 -0.86
N HIS A 55 -4.82 -0.71 0.12
CA HIS A 55 -6.01 -1.44 0.51
C HIS A 55 -5.92 -1.88 1.98
N LEU A 56 -6.96 -2.53 2.50
CA LEU A 56 -7.08 -2.79 3.93
C LEU A 56 -6.81 -4.25 4.34
N HIS A 57 -6.14 -5.03 3.50
CA HIS A 57 -5.60 -6.31 3.95
C HIS A 57 -4.56 -6.09 5.06
N PHE A 58 -4.46 -7.05 5.97
CA PHE A 58 -3.70 -6.92 7.21
C PHE A 58 -2.23 -6.57 7.01
N ASP A 59 -1.64 -7.00 5.92
CA ASP A 59 -0.22 -6.80 5.60
C ASP A 59 0.08 -5.45 4.95
N HIS A 60 -0.94 -4.67 4.62
CA HIS A 60 -0.83 -3.29 4.13
C HIS A 60 -1.23 -2.25 5.16
N CYS A 61 -2.18 -2.57 6.05
CA CYS A 61 -2.70 -1.61 7.04
C CYS A 61 -2.48 -2.03 8.51
N GLY A 62 -1.76 -3.11 8.76
CA GLY A 62 -1.65 -3.70 10.09
C GLY A 62 -0.95 -2.84 11.13
N TYR A 63 -0.03 -1.95 10.75
CA TYR A 63 0.63 -1.03 11.67
C TYR A 63 -0.16 0.28 11.89
N THR A 64 -1.26 0.51 11.19
CA THR A 64 -2.09 1.73 11.32
C THR A 64 -2.51 2.00 12.75
N THR A 65 -2.77 0.95 13.52
CA THR A 65 -3.09 1.05 14.94
C THR A 65 -2.16 0.17 15.78
N GLN A 66 -1.91 0.60 17.01
CA GLN A 66 -1.11 -0.13 17.97
C GLN A 66 -1.94 -0.47 19.20
N LYS A 67 -1.70 -1.66 19.75
CA LYS A 67 -2.34 -2.08 21.01
C LYS A 67 -1.82 -1.22 22.16
N GLU A 68 -2.74 -0.67 22.93
CA GLU A 68 -2.40 0.06 24.15
C GLU A 68 -2.30 -0.92 25.31
N GLU A 69 -1.21 -0.81 26.09
CA GLU A 69 -1.06 -1.63 27.29
C GLU A 69 -2.07 -1.16 28.34
N GLN A 70 -2.97 -2.08 28.70
CA GLN A 70 -3.94 -1.85 29.78
C GLN A 70 -3.88 -2.97 30.81
N THR A 71 -3.98 -2.60 32.08
CA THR A 71 -4.18 -3.51 33.21
C THR A 71 -5.64 -3.91 33.33
N GLY A 72 -6.04 -4.94 32.55
CA GLY A 72 -7.41 -5.47 32.55
C GLY A 72 -8.35 -4.83 31.52
N GLY A 73 -9.36 -5.55 31.10
CA GLY A 73 -10.35 -5.09 30.13
C GLY A 73 -10.14 -5.57 28.70
N LYS A 74 -10.97 -5.05 27.75
CA LYS A 74 -10.76 -5.30 26.33
C LYS A 74 -9.55 -4.52 25.82
N PRO A 75 -8.76 -5.07 24.88
CA PRO A 75 -7.66 -4.33 24.27
C PRO A 75 -8.17 -3.02 23.66
N LEU A 76 -7.49 -1.92 23.98
CA LEU A 76 -7.68 -0.66 23.27
C LEU A 76 -6.61 -0.53 22.20
N PHE A 77 -6.97 0.12 21.09
CA PHE A 77 -6.08 0.40 19.98
C PHE A 77 -6.02 1.91 19.76
N LYS A 78 -4.82 2.42 19.57
CA LYS A 78 -4.57 3.82 19.24
C LYS A 78 -3.93 3.93 17.87
N MET A 79 -4.09 5.06 17.22
CA MET A 79 -3.44 5.35 15.95
C MET A 79 -1.91 5.35 16.12
N ALA A 80 -1.21 4.66 15.23
CA ALA A 80 0.27 4.73 15.19
C ALA A 80 0.75 6.09 14.69
N PHE A 81 -0.02 6.75 13.82
CA PHE A 81 0.27 8.04 13.20
C PHE A 81 -0.80 9.07 13.62
N PRO A 82 -0.71 9.64 14.83
CA PRO A 82 -1.83 10.37 15.44
C PRO A 82 -2.18 11.67 14.71
N ASN A 83 -1.24 12.25 13.95
CA ASN A 83 -1.47 13.48 13.21
C ASN A 83 -1.87 13.27 11.75
N ALA A 84 -1.70 12.06 11.24
CA ALA A 84 -1.92 11.75 9.83
C ALA A 84 -3.39 11.68 9.44
N ILE A 85 -3.70 12.15 8.23
CA ILE A 85 -4.92 11.78 7.51
C ILE A 85 -4.67 10.43 6.83
N HIS A 86 -5.60 9.51 6.96
CA HIS A 86 -5.53 8.18 6.35
C HIS A 86 -6.43 8.14 5.12
N TRP A 87 -5.84 7.88 3.97
CA TRP A 87 -6.51 7.87 2.67
C TRP A 87 -6.82 6.43 2.26
N VAL A 88 -8.09 6.18 1.97
CA VAL A 88 -8.63 4.89 1.52
C VAL A 88 -9.67 5.17 0.45
N SER A 89 -9.90 4.27 -0.49
CA SER A 89 -11.04 4.44 -1.38
C SER A 89 -12.35 4.09 -0.66
N ARG A 90 -13.46 4.71 -1.09
CA ARG A 90 -14.79 4.35 -0.58
C ARG A 90 -15.13 2.90 -0.87
N ALA A 91 -14.83 2.42 -2.08
CA ALA A 91 -15.09 1.04 -2.46
C ALA A 91 -14.34 0.05 -1.55
N GLN A 92 -13.06 0.33 -1.24
CA GLN A 92 -12.28 -0.51 -0.33
C GLN A 92 -12.82 -0.45 1.10
N TRP A 93 -13.25 0.73 1.57
CA TRP A 93 -13.85 0.87 2.90
C TRP A 93 -15.14 0.08 3.03
N GLU A 94 -16.03 0.14 2.03
CA GLU A 94 -17.28 -0.63 2.00
C GLU A 94 -17.00 -2.13 1.93
N ASN A 95 -16.03 -2.55 1.12
CA ASN A 95 -15.61 -3.95 1.06
C ASN A 95 -14.99 -4.45 2.37
N PHE A 96 -14.20 -3.61 3.05
CA PHE A 96 -13.66 -3.90 4.37
C PHE A 96 -14.75 -4.13 5.43
N LEU A 97 -15.83 -3.35 5.40
CA LEU A 97 -16.96 -3.51 6.32
C LEU A 97 -17.86 -4.71 5.98
N HIS A 98 -17.90 -5.10 4.71
CA HIS A 98 -18.77 -6.17 4.18
C HIS A 98 -18.00 -7.06 3.20
N PRO A 99 -16.91 -7.73 3.64
CA PRO A 99 -16.05 -8.48 2.74
C PRO A 99 -16.75 -9.71 2.17
N ASN A 100 -16.34 -10.08 0.96
CA ASN A 100 -16.68 -11.38 0.42
C ASN A 100 -15.91 -12.52 1.14
N ALA A 101 -16.35 -13.76 0.97
CA ALA A 101 -15.77 -14.90 1.68
C ALA A 101 -14.32 -15.23 1.26
N LEU A 102 -13.84 -14.73 0.12
CA LEU A 102 -12.49 -15.04 -0.38
C LEU A 102 -11.41 -14.24 0.36
N GLU A 103 -11.76 -13.06 0.87
CA GLU A 103 -10.81 -12.13 1.49
C GLU A 103 -11.19 -11.72 2.93
N ALA A 104 -12.32 -12.24 3.46
CA ALA A 104 -12.80 -11.86 4.79
C ALA A 104 -11.76 -12.04 5.91
N ASP A 105 -10.95 -13.10 5.82
CA ASP A 105 -9.90 -13.41 6.80
C ASP A 105 -8.67 -12.46 6.69
N SER A 106 -8.62 -11.64 5.65
CA SER A 106 -7.55 -10.65 5.46
C SER A 106 -7.84 -9.31 6.16
N TYR A 107 -9.05 -9.13 6.71
CA TYR A 107 -9.49 -7.88 7.32
C TYR A 107 -9.63 -7.97 8.83
N PHE A 108 -9.05 -7.00 9.54
CA PHE A 108 -9.18 -6.85 10.99
C PHE A 108 -9.70 -5.45 11.31
N ILE A 109 -10.89 -5.36 11.90
CA ILE A 109 -11.52 -4.08 12.22
C ILE A 109 -10.64 -3.21 13.14
N GLU A 110 -9.86 -3.83 13.99
CA GLU A 110 -8.92 -3.18 14.91
C GLU A 110 -7.85 -2.37 14.18
N ASN A 111 -7.56 -2.68 12.92
CA ASN A 111 -6.59 -1.93 12.11
C ASN A 111 -7.09 -0.52 11.79
N MET A 112 -8.40 -0.32 11.72
CA MET A 112 -8.98 0.92 11.22
C MET A 112 -9.92 1.63 12.20
N GLN A 113 -10.41 0.95 13.24
CA GLN A 113 -11.42 1.51 14.14
C GLN A 113 -10.99 2.84 14.76
N ALA A 114 -9.76 2.92 15.30
CA ALA A 114 -9.29 4.15 15.92
C ALA A 114 -9.14 5.31 14.92
N VAL A 115 -8.79 5.02 13.67
CA VAL A 115 -8.73 6.02 12.60
C VAL A 115 -10.12 6.54 12.26
N TYR A 116 -11.09 5.64 12.13
CA TYR A 116 -12.48 6.00 11.86
C TYR A 116 -13.04 6.89 13.00
N ASP A 117 -12.88 6.45 14.24
CA ASP A 117 -13.40 7.15 15.42
C ASP A 117 -12.78 8.54 15.61
N SER A 118 -11.51 8.70 15.18
CA SER A 118 -10.79 9.99 15.27
C SER A 118 -11.24 11.03 14.24
N GLY A 119 -12.02 10.63 13.21
CA GLY A 119 -12.38 11.48 12.07
C GLY A 119 -11.25 11.75 11.08
N LYS A 120 -10.14 11.02 11.19
CA LYS A 120 -8.95 11.17 10.31
C LYS A 120 -8.93 10.20 9.13
N LEU A 121 -10.01 9.49 8.88
CA LEU A 121 -10.22 8.71 7.66
C LEU A 121 -10.74 9.62 6.55
N ARG A 122 -10.08 9.59 5.40
CA ARG A 122 -10.49 10.28 4.19
C ARG A 122 -10.80 9.26 3.09
N LEU A 123 -12.03 9.25 2.62
CA LEU A 123 -12.49 8.35 1.56
C LEU A 123 -12.48 9.07 0.22
N ILE A 124 -11.82 8.47 -0.78
CA ILE A 124 -11.84 8.94 -2.17
C ILE A 124 -12.76 8.05 -3.01
N GLU A 125 -13.45 8.65 -3.98
CA GLU A 125 -14.41 7.94 -4.85
C GLU A 125 -13.89 7.79 -6.29
N ASN A 126 -12.90 8.59 -6.65
CA ASN A 126 -12.31 8.63 -7.98
C ASN A 126 -10.81 8.87 -7.86
N ASP A 127 -10.11 8.71 -8.96
CA ASP A 127 -8.72 9.14 -9.07
C ASP A 127 -8.57 10.56 -8.54
N THR A 128 -7.59 10.76 -7.68
CA THR A 128 -7.48 11.99 -6.88
C THR A 128 -6.04 12.45 -6.81
N ASN A 129 -5.80 13.74 -7.01
CA ASN A 129 -4.50 14.35 -6.69
C ASN A 129 -4.44 14.63 -5.18
N LEU A 130 -3.51 13.98 -4.47
CA LEU A 130 -3.31 14.18 -3.04
C LEU A 130 -2.59 15.52 -2.77
N CYS A 131 -1.54 15.75 -3.52
CA CYS A 131 -0.72 16.97 -3.50
C CYS A 131 0.13 17.01 -4.77
N PRO A 132 0.80 18.14 -5.10
CA PRO A 132 1.67 18.21 -6.25
C PRO A 132 2.66 17.05 -6.30
N GLY A 133 2.62 16.27 -7.37
CA GLY A 133 3.47 15.11 -7.58
C GLY A 133 2.97 13.78 -6.99
N ILE A 134 1.82 13.73 -6.37
CA ILE A 134 1.24 12.45 -5.89
C ILE A 134 -0.21 12.32 -6.36
N ASP A 135 -0.43 11.43 -7.33
CA ASP A 135 -1.74 11.06 -7.84
C ASP A 135 -2.13 9.67 -7.33
N LEU A 136 -3.35 9.54 -6.86
CA LEU A 136 -3.94 8.30 -6.39
C LEU A 136 -4.87 7.75 -7.47
N ARG A 137 -4.60 6.57 -7.98
CA ARG A 137 -5.45 5.92 -9.00
C ARG A 137 -6.09 4.65 -8.44
N LEU A 138 -7.32 4.39 -8.84
CA LEU A 138 -8.14 3.27 -8.34
C LEU A 138 -8.08 2.06 -9.26
N PHE A 139 -8.01 0.89 -8.65
CA PHE A 139 -7.98 -0.43 -9.27
C PHE A 139 -8.93 -1.36 -8.53
N ASP A 140 -9.58 -2.28 -9.23
CA ASP A 140 -10.64 -3.12 -8.68
C ASP A 140 -10.36 -4.63 -8.80
N GLY A 141 -9.20 -5.00 -9.37
CA GLY A 141 -8.93 -6.39 -9.71
C GLY A 141 -8.53 -7.26 -8.51
N HIS A 142 -7.54 -6.82 -7.76
CA HIS A 142 -7.08 -7.54 -6.56
C HIS A 142 -8.16 -7.50 -5.47
N THR A 143 -8.58 -6.31 -5.13
CA THR A 143 -9.72 -6.03 -4.22
C THR A 143 -10.38 -4.73 -4.66
N PRO A 144 -11.69 -4.53 -4.45
CA PRO A 144 -12.38 -3.32 -4.88
C PRO A 144 -11.74 -2.05 -4.33
N GLY A 145 -11.42 -1.12 -5.23
CA GLY A 145 -10.93 0.20 -4.87
C GLY A 145 -9.50 0.25 -4.32
N GLN A 146 -8.64 -0.71 -4.66
CA GLN A 146 -7.22 -0.59 -4.34
C GLN A 146 -6.65 0.70 -4.92
N ILE A 147 -5.91 1.46 -4.11
CA ILE A 147 -5.20 2.67 -4.54
C ILE A 147 -3.79 2.28 -5.01
N ALA A 148 -3.39 2.78 -6.18
CA ALA A 148 -1.98 2.81 -6.58
C ALA A 148 -1.51 4.27 -6.62
N PRO A 149 -0.58 4.69 -5.74
CA PRO A 149 0.03 6.01 -5.81
C PRO A 149 1.04 6.13 -6.95
N TYR A 150 0.89 7.19 -7.75
CA TYR A 150 1.84 7.62 -8.78
C TYR A 150 2.60 8.83 -8.22
N ILE A 151 3.89 8.66 -7.98
CA ILE A 151 4.75 9.63 -7.33
C ILE A 151 5.70 10.21 -8.37
N THR A 152 5.44 11.43 -8.80
CA THR A 152 6.21 12.12 -9.84
C THR A 152 7.33 12.94 -9.22
N THR A 153 8.55 12.69 -9.66
CA THR A 153 9.75 13.46 -9.34
C THR A 153 10.28 14.14 -10.59
N PRO A 154 11.24 15.04 -10.50
CA PRO A 154 11.87 15.63 -11.68
C PRO A 154 12.50 14.59 -12.63
N GLU A 155 12.87 13.42 -12.14
CA GLU A 155 13.54 12.39 -12.93
C GLU A 155 12.56 11.43 -13.60
N ARG A 156 11.52 11.02 -12.89
CA ARG A 156 10.52 10.05 -13.35
C ARG A 156 9.31 9.93 -12.43
N THR A 157 8.30 9.23 -12.90
CA THR A 157 7.19 8.78 -12.06
C THR A 157 7.48 7.40 -11.49
N TYR A 158 7.29 7.25 -10.19
CA TYR A 158 7.30 5.97 -9.46
C TYR A 158 5.86 5.53 -9.22
N VAL A 159 5.55 4.29 -9.56
CA VAL A 159 4.23 3.70 -9.34
C VAL A 159 4.34 2.68 -8.22
N PHE A 160 3.75 2.97 -7.07
CA PHE A 160 3.58 1.96 -6.02
C PHE A 160 2.39 1.09 -6.40
N ALA A 161 2.69 -0.08 -6.99
CA ALA A 161 1.65 -0.89 -7.62
C ALA A 161 0.73 -1.62 -6.62
N GLY A 162 1.12 -1.67 -5.32
CA GLY A 162 0.43 -2.53 -4.37
C GLY A 162 0.33 -3.95 -4.91
N ASP A 163 -0.83 -4.58 -4.73
CA ASP A 163 -1.04 -5.95 -5.15
C ASP A 163 -1.53 -6.12 -6.59
N VAL A 164 -1.64 -5.02 -7.36
CA VAL A 164 -1.79 -5.11 -8.83
C VAL A 164 -0.55 -5.79 -9.44
N ILE A 165 0.65 -5.44 -8.93
CA ILE A 165 1.92 -6.07 -9.33
C ILE A 165 2.80 -6.22 -8.07
N PRO A 166 2.59 -7.26 -7.25
CA PRO A 166 3.27 -7.39 -5.96
C PRO A 166 4.77 -7.72 -6.06
N LEU A 167 5.21 -8.36 -7.15
CA LEU A 167 6.57 -8.86 -7.35
C LEU A 167 7.10 -8.47 -8.74
N ALA A 168 8.41 -8.28 -8.87
CA ALA A 168 9.05 -8.10 -10.17
C ALA A 168 8.82 -9.31 -11.11
N ALA A 169 8.75 -10.51 -10.56
CA ALA A 169 8.42 -11.72 -11.31
C ALA A 169 7.00 -11.70 -11.87
N SER A 170 6.06 -11.02 -11.23
CA SER A 170 4.67 -10.91 -11.65
C SER A 170 4.39 -9.75 -12.61
N VAL A 171 5.41 -9.11 -13.18
CA VAL A 171 5.23 -8.05 -14.20
C VAL A 171 4.54 -8.59 -15.46
N SER A 172 4.68 -9.88 -15.81
CA SER A 172 3.89 -10.46 -16.89
C SER A 172 2.39 -10.35 -16.62
N PRO A 173 1.56 -9.81 -17.55
CA PRO A 173 0.13 -9.63 -17.32
C PRO A 173 -0.62 -10.93 -17.03
N LEU A 174 -0.12 -12.05 -17.56
CA LEU A 174 -0.73 -13.37 -17.36
C LEU A 174 -0.49 -13.97 -15.97
N TRP A 175 0.42 -13.37 -15.19
CA TRP A 175 0.70 -13.84 -13.84
C TRP A 175 -0.18 -13.10 -12.84
N ILE A 176 -1.42 -13.57 -12.72
CA ILE A 176 -2.42 -13.05 -11.80
C ILE A 176 -2.26 -13.78 -10.46
N SER A 177 -2.34 -13.04 -9.37
CA SER A 177 -2.25 -13.61 -8.02
C SER A 177 -3.47 -14.49 -7.71
N ALA A 178 -3.26 -15.58 -7.01
CA ALA A 178 -4.37 -16.44 -6.56
C ALA A 178 -5.31 -15.73 -5.57
N TYR A 179 -4.87 -14.61 -5.03
CA TYR A 179 -5.62 -13.77 -4.09
C TYR A 179 -6.49 -12.72 -4.79
N ASP A 180 -6.34 -12.53 -6.10
CA ASP A 180 -7.14 -11.53 -6.83
C ASP A 180 -8.60 -11.95 -6.87
N THR A 181 -9.48 -11.13 -6.30
CA THR A 181 -10.91 -11.44 -6.23
C THR A 181 -11.59 -11.31 -7.59
N TYR A 182 -11.03 -10.48 -8.50
CA TYR A 182 -11.53 -10.27 -9.86
C TYR A 182 -10.41 -10.43 -10.90
N PRO A 183 -9.94 -11.67 -11.16
CA PRO A 183 -8.71 -11.91 -11.93
C PRO A 183 -8.72 -11.37 -13.37
N VAL A 184 -9.89 -11.33 -14.02
CA VAL A 184 -10.01 -10.73 -15.38
C VAL A 184 -9.90 -9.22 -15.33
N VAL A 185 -10.40 -8.59 -14.26
CA VAL A 185 -10.25 -7.15 -14.05
C VAL A 185 -8.78 -6.85 -13.76
N SER A 186 -8.13 -7.62 -12.86
CA SER A 186 -6.69 -7.51 -12.58
C SER A 186 -5.85 -7.58 -13.86
N TYR A 187 -6.14 -8.54 -14.75
CA TYR A 187 -5.44 -8.64 -16.02
C TYR A 187 -5.54 -7.35 -16.86
N ASN A 188 -6.76 -6.82 -17.02
CA ASN A 188 -6.99 -5.63 -17.85
C ASN A 188 -6.34 -4.37 -17.23
N GLU A 189 -6.44 -4.23 -15.93
CA GLU A 189 -5.86 -3.11 -15.20
C GLU A 189 -4.32 -3.15 -15.21
N LYS A 190 -3.76 -4.31 -14.98
CA LYS A 190 -2.33 -4.56 -15.05
C LYS A 190 -1.78 -4.28 -16.45
N MET A 191 -2.50 -4.68 -17.51
CA MET A 191 -2.15 -4.35 -18.90
C MET A 191 -2.04 -2.84 -19.07
N ARG A 192 -3.04 -2.06 -18.64
CA ARG A 192 -3.03 -0.60 -18.77
C ARG A 192 -1.86 0.02 -18.00
N MET A 193 -1.63 -0.40 -16.74
CA MET A 193 -0.52 0.07 -15.91
C MET A 193 0.84 -0.21 -16.57
N LEU A 194 1.02 -1.40 -17.12
CA LEU A 194 2.28 -1.81 -17.75
C LEU A 194 2.52 -1.12 -19.10
N GLU A 195 1.48 -0.89 -19.90
CA GLU A 195 1.59 -0.12 -21.16
C GLU A 195 2.06 1.32 -20.85
N GLU A 196 1.44 1.98 -19.87
CA GLU A 196 1.83 3.32 -19.44
C GLU A 196 3.24 3.33 -18.87
N ALA A 197 3.55 2.40 -17.95
CA ALA A 197 4.88 2.34 -17.33
C ALA A 197 5.99 2.12 -18.35
N ALA A 198 5.76 1.29 -19.36
CA ALA A 198 6.74 1.04 -20.42
C ALA A 198 6.90 2.24 -21.37
N SER A 199 5.80 2.90 -21.76
CA SER A 199 5.83 4.04 -22.68
C SER A 199 6.44 5.29 -22.06
N GLU A 200 6.16 5.54 -20.79
CA GLU A 200 6.60 6.74 -20.06
C GLU A 200 7.88 6.49 -19.23
N LYS A 201 8.46 5.28 -19.30
CA LYS A 201 9.65 4.88 -18.54
C LYS A 201 9.48 5.06 -17.03
N GLN A 202 8.26 4.83 -16.54
CA GLN A 202 7.96 4.86 -15.13
C GLN A 202 8.69 3.71 -14.41
N ALA A 203 8.86 3.84 -13.10
CA ALA A 203 9.46 2.81 -12.26
C ALA A 203 8.38 2.21 -11.35
N VAL A 204 8.22 0.89 -11.40
CA VAL A 204 7.23 0.16 -10.60
C VAL A 204 7.87 -0.33 -9.32
N ILE A 205 7.26 0.02 -8.18
CA ILE A 205 7.66 -0.42 -6.83
C ILE A 205 6.84 -1.64 -6.46
N TYR A 206 7.51 -2.67 -5.93
CA TYR A 206 6.93 -3.96 -5.57
C TYR A 206 6.87 -4.11 -4.04
N CYS A 207 5.67 -4.28 -3.49
CA CYS A 207 5.46 -4.33 -2.05
C CYS A 207 5.88 -5.67 -1.42
N HIS A 208 5.85 -6.78 -2.16
CA HIS A 208 6.13 -8.12 -1.67
C HIS A 208 7.41 -8.76 -2.22
N ASP A 209 8.25 -8.00 -2.94
CA ASP A 209 9.50 -8.55 -3.47
C ASP A 209 10.68 -8.35 -2.51
N ALA A 210 11.18 -9.44 -1.94
CA ALA A 210 12.29 -9.42 -1.00
C ALA A 210 13.64 -9.02 -1.63
N TYR A 211 13.78 -9.09 -2.96
CA TYR A 211 15.07 -8.94 -3.67
C TYR A 211 15.10 -7.78 -4.65
N THR A 212 13.93 -7.33 -5.08
CA THR A 212 13.81 -6.30 -6.12
C THR A 212 12.72 -5.31 -5.75
N GLN A 213 13.11 -4.19 -5.16
CA GLN A 213 12.17 -3.19 -4.68
C GLN A 213 11.50 -2.41 -5.82
N CYS A 214 12.25 -2.11 -6.89
CA CYS A 214 11.76 -1.24 -7.95
C CYS A 214 12.49 -1.50 -9.26
N THR A 215 11.76 -1.51 -10.37
CA THR A 215 12.33 -1.58 -11.72
C THR A 215 11.57 -0.70 -12.70
N THR A 216 12.24 -0.33 -13.81
CA THR A 216 11.52 0.07 -15.00
C THR A 216 10.89 -1.16 -15.66
N VAL A 217 9.95 -0.93 -16.57
CA VAL A 217 9.28 -1.97 -17.33
C VAL A 217 9.60 -1.80 -18.81
N LYS A 218 9.80 -2.91 -19.52
CA LYS A 218 9.90 -2.91 -20.98
C LYS A 218 8.91 -3.85 -21.62
N LYS A 219 8.40 -3.42 -22.77
CA LYS A 219 7.61 -4.26 -23.66
C LYS A 219 8.53 -5.02 -24.60
N VAL A 220 8.36 -6.34 -24.68
CA VAL A 220 9.10 -7.23 -25.60
C VAL A 220 8.09 -8.05 -26.38
N ASN A 221 7.88 -7.70 -27.63
CA ASN A 221 6.75 -8.18 -28.45
C ASN A 221 5.42 -7.84 -27.75
N ASP A 222 4.61 -8.85 -27.43
CA ASP A 222 3.32 -8.69 -26.73
C ASP A 222 3.41 -8.89 -25.21
N PHE A 223 4.63 -8.98 -24.65
CA PHE A 223 4.87 -9.24 -23.23
C PHE A 223 5.55 -8.07 -22.55
N PHE A 224 5.35 -7.98 -21.24
CA PHE A 224 6.06 -7.04 -20.37
C PHE A 224 7.06 -7.78 -19.47
N LYS A 225 8.16 -7.13 -19.17
CA LYS A 225 9.20 -7.65 -18.26
C LYS A 225 9.74 -6.51 -17.40
N ALA A 226 10.10 -6.83 -16.17
CA ALA A 226 10.96 -5.98 -15.35
C ALA A 226 12.30 -5.77 -16.10
N ASP A 227 12.80 -4.55 -16.09
CA ASP A 227 14.00 -4.20 -16.85
C ASP A 227 15.13 -3.72 -15.92
N GLN A 228 15.36 -2.44 -15.82
CA GLN A 228 16.46 -1.90 -15.01
C GLN A 228 16.02 -1.73 -13.56
N LYS A 229 16.85 -2.21 -12.61
CA LYS A 229 16.65 -1.91 -11.19
C LYS A 229 16.82 -0.41 -10.94
N VAL A 230 15.92 0.16 -10.16
CA VAL A 230 15.92 1.57 -9.76
C VAL A 230 16.08 1.63 -8.25
N SER A 231 17.02 2.45 -7.78
CA SER A 231 17.22 2.69 -6.35
C SER A 231 16.18 3.68 -5.84
N LEU A 232 15.52 3.34 -4.74
CA LEU A 232 14.58 4.24 -4.03
C LEU A 232 15.33 5.21 -3.11
N PHE A 233 16.60 4.96 -2.81
CA PHE A 233 17.40 5.78 -1.88
C PHE A 233 18.06 6.99 -2.53
N SER A 234 17.95 7.15 -3.83
CA SER A 234 18.47 8.31 -4.58
C SER A 234 17.48 9.46 -4.68
N ILE A 235 16.32 9.33 -4.06
CA ILE A 235 15.30 10.40 -3.99
C ILE A 235 15.58 11.16 -2.70
N GLY A 236 16.57 12.07 -2.78
CA GLY A 236 16.95 13.00 -1.71
C GLY A 236 16.05 14.22 -1.69
#